data_a4956db20a2c27128772ba061c5bcb48
#
_entry.id   a4956db20a2c27128772ba061c5bcb48
#
_cell.length_a   1.000
_cell.length_b   1.000
_cell.length_c   1.000
_cell.angle_alpha   90.00
_cell.angle_beta   90.00
_cell.angle_gamma   90.00
#
_symmetry.space_group_name_H-M   'P 1'
#
loop_
_entity.id
_entity.type
_entity.pdbx_description
1 polymer ?
#
loop_
_entity_poly.entity_id
_entity_poly.type
_entity_poly.pdbx_seq_one_letter_code
_entity_poly.pdbx_strand_id
1 'polypeptide(L)'
;MRRALLAAALIAVLATPVAAHRGHAGLTVVEIDPASGMVSVVHRFAAHDVEPALVSIAPGAQPSLDDPRAVEELETHLRQRFRLDIDGAAIPVAHAGTDLAGDNIRVEYRGETSDRSIGAVTIDLDFFPGVHDDQEQQVNVRINGVTRTVVFRPGSAAQTVTFAADAT
;
A
#
# COMPACT_ATOMS: atom_id res chain seq x y z
N MET A 1 -35.14 -32.56 55.99
CA MET A 1 -35.14 -32.61 54.53
C MET A 1 -35.20 -31.22 54.00
N ARG A 2 -34.06 -30.64 53.63
CA ARG A 2 -33.97 -29.27 53.03
C ARG A 2 -33.53 -29.45 51.58
N ARG A 3 -34.44 -29.10 50.64
CA ARG A 3 -34.19 -29.09 49.21
C ARG A 3 -33.46 -27.79 48.88
N ALA A 4 -32.21 -27.89 48.50
CA ALA A 4 -31.45 -26.77 47.92
C ALA A 4 -31.77 -26.71 46.40
N LEU A 5 -32.42 -25.65 45.98
CA LEU A 5 -32.64 -25.33 44.58
C LEU A 5 -31.39 -24.57 44.09
N LEU A 6 -30.58 -25.20 43.24
CA LEU A 6 -29.51 -24.58 42.49
C LEU A 6 -30.12 -23.88 41.27
N ALA A 7 -30.13 -22.54 41.31
CA ALA A 7 -30.45 -21.72 40.16
C ALA A 7 -29.18 -21.59 39.29
N ALA A 8 -29.16 -22.29 38.17
CA ALA A 8 -28.14 -22.11 37.13
C ALA A 8 -28.48 -20.85 36.33
N ALA A 9 -27.77 -19.78 36.57
CA ALA A 9 -27.83 -18.57 35.73
C ALA A 9 -27.09 -18.83 34.43
N LEU A 10 -27.84 -19.00 33.34
CA LEU A 10 -27.33 -19.13 31.98
C LEU A 10 -26.95 -17.74 31.49
N ILE A 11 -25.64 -17.37 31.55
CA ILE A 11 -25.13 -16.15 30.96
C ILE A 11 -25.04 -16.41 29.45
N ALA A 12 -26.03 -15.97 28.70
CA ALA A 12 -25.94 -15.88 27.24
C ALA A 12 -24.97 -14.73 26.88
N VAL A 13 -23.74 -15.07 26.59
CA VAL A 13 -22.81 -14.14 25.96
C VAL A 13 -23.32 -13.90 24.55
N LEU A 14 -23.96 -12.75 24.34
CA LEU A 14 -24.28 -12.22 23.01
C LEU A 14 -22.96 -11.89 22.33
N ALA A 15 -22.42 -12.84 21.58
CA ALA A 15 -21.35 -12.58 20.62
C ALA A 15 -21.98 -11.71 19.52
N THR A 16 -21.89 -10.39 19.68
CA THR A 16 -22.13 -9.48 18.57
C THR A 16 -21.09 -9.82 17.50
N PRO A 17 -21.48 -10.14 16.26
CA PRO A 17 -20.52 -10.24 15.18
C PRO A 17 -19.86 -8.84 15.07
N VAL A 18 -18.60 -8.73 15.47
CA VAL A 18 -17.77 -7.61 15.06
C VAL A 18 -17.71 -7.74 13.55
N ALA A 19 -18.54 -6.96 12.85
CA ALA A 19 -18.35 -6.74 11.43
C ALA A 19 -16.96 -6.13 11.33
N ALA A 20 -15.96 -6.97 11.02
CA ALA A 20 -14.68 -6.51 10.57
C ALA A 20 -14.98 -5.77 9.25
N HIS A 21 -15.17 -4.46 9.33
CA HIS A 21 -15.09 -3.60 8.18
C HIS A 21 -13.68 -3.84 7.66
N ARG A 22 -13.57 -4.60 6.58
CA ARG A 22 -12.36 -4.66 5.79
C ARG A 22 -12.31 -3.29 5.11
N GLY A 23 -11.66 -2.33 5.79
CA GLY A 23 -11.35 -1.06 5.18
C GLY A 23 -10.53 -1.32 3.90
N HIS A 24 -10.69 -0.47 2.93
CA HIS A 24 -9.95 -0.55 1.67
C HIS A 24 -8.47 -0.26 1.97
N ALA A 25 -7.62 -1.28 1.94
CA ALA A 25 -6.24 -1.19 2.37
C ALA A 25 -5.27 -1.65 1.28
N GLY A 26 -4.28 -0.82 1.01
CA GLY A 26 -3.16 -1.17 0.16
C GLY A 26 -1.83 -1.19 0.93
N LEU A 27 -0.86 -1.90 0.39
CA LEU A 27 0.50 -1.95 0.90
C LEU A 27 1.49 -1.57 -0.19
N THR A 28 2.33 -0.57 0.09
CA THR A 28 3.51 -0.25 -0.70
C THR A 28 4.76 -0.62 0.08
N VAL A 29 5.68 -1.32 -0.56
CA VAL A 29 7.01 -1.58 -0.01
C VAL A 29 8.02 -0.88 -0.92
N VAL A 30 8.78 0.05 -0.35
CA VAL A 30 9.94 0.69 -0.99
C VAL A 30 11.18 0.08 -0.36
N GLU A 31 11.97 -0.61 -1.16
CA GLU A 31 13.23 -1.20 -0.72
C GLU A 31 14.38 -0.52 -1.45
N ILE A 32 15.33 0.01 -0.70
CA ILE A 32 16.48 0.73 -1.21
C ILE A 32 17.73 0.00 -0.75
N ASP A 33 18.54 -0.40 -1.70
CA ASP A 33 19.87 -0.97 -1.46
C ASP A 33 20.95 0.08 -1.74
N PRO A 34 21.52 0.74 -0.73
CA PRO A 34 22.55 1.75 -0.93
C PRO A 34 23.83 1.17 -1.55
N ALA A 35 24.09 -0.14 -1.41
CA ALA A 35 25.31 -0.74 -1.95
C ALA A 35 25.26 -0.82 -3.48
N SER A 36 24.12 -1.23 -4.05
CA SER A 36 23.92 -1.26 -5.51
C SER A 36 23.33 0.03 -6.08
N GLY A 37 22.63 0.81 -5.25
CA GLY A 37 21.82 1.96 -5.66
C GLY A 37 20.46 1.57 -6.22
N MET A 38 20.08 0.29 -6.13
CA MET A 38 18.80 -0.18 -6.63
C MET A 38 17.64 0.25 -5.71
N VAL A 39 16.58 0.74 -6.33
CA VAL A 39 15.31 1.07 -5.68
C VAL A 39 14.22 0.18 -6.25
N SER A 40 13.58 -0.59 -5.40
CA SER A 40 12.40 -1.40 -5.74
C SER A 40 11.17 -0.84 -5.06
N VAL A 41 10.08 -0.70 -5.81
CA VAL A 41 8.78 -0.27 -5.30
C VAL A 41 7.74 -1.31 -5.68
N VAL A 42 7.05 -1.85 -4.69
CA VAL A 42 6.01 -2.86 -4.89
C VAL A 42 4.71 -2.36 -4.29
N HIS A 43 3.71 -2.16 -5.13
CA HIS A 43 2.34 -1.89 -4.69
C HIS A 43 1.53 -3.18 -4.66
N ARG A 44 0.69 -3.34 -3.64
CA ARG A 44 -0.23 -4.48 -3.48
C ARG A 44 -1.59 -3.97 -3.06
N PHE A 45 -2.61 -4.47 -3.75
CA PHE A 45 -4.00 -4.16 -3.49
C PHE A 45 -4.85 -5.42 -3.58
N ALA A 46 -6.01 -5.41 -2.95
CA ALA A 46 -7.05 -6.37 -3.26
C ALA A 46 -7.74 -5.98 -4.58
N ALA A 47 -8.08 -6.95 -5.42
CA ALA A 47 -8.71 -6.71 -6.71
C ALA A 47 -10.01 -5.90 -6.59
N HIS A 48 -10.85 -6.25 -5.59
CA HIS A 48 -12.12 -5.57 -5.36
C HIS A 48 -11.98 -4.10 -4.91
N ASP A 49 -10.80 -3.68 -4.42
CA ASP A 49 -10.51 -2.27 -4.08
C ASP A 49 -10.11 -1.48 -5.33
N VAL A 50 -9.51 -2.15 -6.33
CA VAL A 50 -8.97 -1.54 -7.54
C VAL A 50 -10.01 -1.46 -8.66
N GLU A 51 -10.80 -2.53 -8.87
CA GLU A 51 -11.74 -2.60 -10.00
C GLU A 51 -12.73 -1.44 -10.08
N PRO A 52 -13.30 -0.91 -8.97
CA PRO A 52 -14.14 0.28 -9.04
C PRO A 52 -13.41 1.52 -9.59
N ALA A 53 -12.09 1.63 -9.35
CA ALA A 53 -11.29 2.74 -9.85
C ALA A 53 -11.03 2.66 -11.36
N LEU A 54 -11.04 1.45 -11.95
CA LEU A 54 -10.80 1.25 -13.38
C LEU A 54 -11.81 1.96 -14.27
N VAL A 55 -13.03 2.20 -13.78
CA VAL A 55 -14.04 2.99 -14.51
C VAL A 55 -13.49 4.37 -14.89
N SER A 56 -12.72 4.99 -14.01
CA SER A 56 -12.16 6.32 -14.26
C SER A 56 -10.72 6.27 -14.80
N ILE A 57 -9.96 5.25 -14.44
CA ILE A 57 -8.56 5.09 -14.87
C ILE A 57 -8.48 4.64 -16.32
N ALA A 58 -9.33 3.69 -16.73
CA ALA A 58 -9.32 3.06 -18.04
C ALA A 58 -10.68 3.15 -18.74
N PRO A 59 -11.20 4.36 -19.08
CA PRO A 59 -12.55 4.54 -19.60
C PRO A 59 -12.76 3.89 -20.99
N GLY A 60 -11.70 3.50 -21.66
CA GLY A 60 -11.72 2.80 -22.96
C GLY A 60 -11.60 1.28 -22.88
N ALA A 61 -11.50 0.71 -21.67
CA ALA A 61 -11.37 -0.71 -21.41
C ALA A 61 -12.54 -1.23 -20.56
N GLN A 62 -12.64 -2.55 -20.39
CA GLN A 62 -13.55 -3.10 -19.38
C GLN A 62 -13.00 -2.81 -17.98
N PRO A 63 -13.84 -2.40 -17.01
CA PRO A 63 -13.39 -2.12 -15.65
C PRO A 63 -13.16 -3.43 -14.87
N SER A 64 -12.23 -4.23 -15.34
CA SER A 64 -11.84 -5.53 -14.78
C SER A 64 -10.35 -5.74 -14.94
N LEU A 65 -9.73 -6.39 -13.97
CA LEU A 65 -8.33 -6.83 -14.04
C LEU A 65 -8.10 -7.98 -15.04
N ASP A 66 -9.18 -8.57 -15.58
CA ASP A 66 -9.12 -9.52 -16.70
C ASP A 66 -8.90 -8.83 -18.07
N ASP A 67 -9.11 -7.51 -18.16
CA ASP A 67 -8.81 -6.74 -19.39
C ASP A 67 -7.36 -6.23 -19.34
N PRO A 68 -6.47 -6.72 -20.23
CA PRO A 68 -5.07 -6.28 -20.26
C PRO A 68 -4.88 -4.77 -20.45
N ARG A 69 -5.82 -4.09 -21.11
CA ARG A 69 -5.76 -2.64 -21.31
C ARG A 69 -6.04 -1.90 -20.01
N ALA A 70 -6.99 -2.40 -19.21
CA ALA A 70 -7.27 -1.82 -17.91
C ALA A 70 -6.08 -1.97 -16.96
N VAL A 71 -5.37 -3.10 -17.05
CA VAL A 71 -4.15 -3.35 -16.28
C VAL A 71 -3.03 -2.38 -16.70
N GLU A 72 -2.78 -2.20 -18.00
CA GLU A 72 -1.77 -1.27 -18.52
C GLU A 72 -2.04 0.20 -18.10
N GLU A 73 -3.30 0.63 -18.17
CA GLU A 73 -3.69 1.96 -17.71
C GLU A 73 -3.53 2.11 -16.19
N LEU A 74 -3.84 1.07 -15.42
CA LEU A 74 -3.62 1.05 -13.98
C LEU A 74 -2.13 1.18 -13.64
N GLU A 75 -1.25 0.43 -14.29
CA GLU A 75 0.20 0.51 -14.12
C GLU A 75 0.71 1.94 -14.36
N THR A 76 0.24 2.54 -15.44
CA THR A 76 0.58 3.93 -15.78
C THR A 76 0.06 4.91 -14.74
N HIS A 77 -1.19 4.74 -14.29
CA HIS A 77 -1.82 5.56 -13.28
C HIS A 77 -1.08 5.49 -11.93
N LEU A 78 -0.76 4.29 -11.45
CA LEU A 78 -0.03 4.11 -10.20
C LEU A 78 1.34 4.79 -10.26
N ARG A 79 2.06 4.66 -11.38
CA ARG A 79 3.36 5.33 -11.58
C ARG A 79 3.24 6.85 -11.56
N GLN A 80 2.17 7.43 -12.14
CA GLN A 80 1.95 8.88 -12.17
C GLN A 80 1.54 9.43 -10.81
N ARG A 81 0.89 8.61 -9.97
CA ARG A 81 0.39 8.98 -8.65
C ARG A 81 1.36 8.67 -7.50
N PHE A 82 2.50 8.11 -7.82
CA PHE A 82 3.56 7.80 -6.86
C PHE A 82 4.78 8.68 -7.10
N ARG A 83 5.24 9.37 -6.06
CA ARG A 83 6.48 10.14 -6.06
C ARG A 83 7.37 9.69 -4.93
N LEU A 84 8.64 9.58 -5.23
CA LEU A 84 9.68 9.17 -4.29
C LEU A 84 10.85 10.14 -4.41
N ASP A 85 11.24 10.74 -3.30
CA ASP A 85 12.45 11.56 -3.20
C ASP A 85 13.39 10.95 -2.15
N ILE A 86 14.67 10.89 -2.46
CA ILE A 86 15.74 10.49 -1.54
C ILE A 86 16.61 11.71 -1.31
N ASP A 87 16.71 12.16 -0.04
CA ASP A 87 17.47 13.35 0.36
C ASP A 87 17.18 14.60 -0.51
N GLY A 88 15.91 14.73 -0.95
CA GLY A 88 15.41 15.82 -1.79
C GLY A 88 15.63 15.62 -3.30
N ALA A 89 16.25 14.52 -3.72
CA ALA A 89 16.39 14.18 -5.13
C ALA A 89 15.27 13.25 -5.57
N ALA A 90 14.53 13.64 -6.62
CA ALA A 90 13.44 12.81 -7.16
C ALA A 90 14.00 11.54 -7.82
N ILE A 91 13.40 10.39 -7.48
CA ILE A 91 13.77 9.08 -8.02
C ILE A 91 12.70 8.64 -9.03
N PRO A 92 12.98 8.72 -10.33
CA PRO A 92 12.06 8.19 -11.34
C PRO A 92 12.02 6.67 -11.24
N VAL A 93 10.80 6.13 -11.32
CA VAL A 93 10.59 4.67 -11.33
C VAL A 93 9.95 4.23 -12.64
N ALA A 94 10.38 3.09 -13.17
CA ALA A 94 9.85 2.46 -14.36
C ALA A 94 9.15 1.15 -14.00
N HIS A 95 8.06 0.81 -14.70
CA HIS A 95 7.34 -0.45 -14.53
C HIS A 95 8.28 -1.64 -14.78
N ALA A 96 8.24 -2.62 -13.87
CA ALA A 96 9.10 -3.81 -13.92
C ALA A 96 8.29 -5.12 -14.04
N GLY A 97 7.04 -5.11 -13.63
CA GLY A 97 6.16 -6.26 -13.75
C GLY A 97 4.87 -6.15 -12.97
N THR A 98 3.87 -6.89 -13.41
CA THR A 98 2.58 -7.01 -12.74
C THR A 98 2.22 -8.49 -12.57
N ASP A 99 1.74 -8.84 -11.39
CA ASP A 99 1.28 -10.19 -11.06
C ASP A 99 -0.16 -10.10 -10.54
N LEU A 100 -1.04 -10.87 -11.17
CA LEU A 100 -2.44 -11.01 -10.83
C LEU A 100 -2.63 -12.41 -10.23
N ALA A 101 -2.60 -12.51 -8.91
CA ALA A 101 -2.69 -13.79 -8.22
C ALA A 101 -3.95 -13.85 -7.35
N GLY A 102 -4.98 -14.55 -7.84
CA GLY A 102 -6.28 -14.65 -7.17
C GLY A 102 -6.92 -13.27 -7.00
N ASP A 103 -7.31 -12.94 -5.75
CA ASP A 103 -7.98 -11.67 -5.44
C ASP A 103 -7.01 -10.50 -5.18
N ASN A 104 -5.74 -10.62 -5.60
CA ASN A 104 -4.72 -9.61 -5.34
C ASN A 104 -4.00 -9.19 -6.61
N ILE A 105 -3.65 -7.91 -6.67
CA ILE A 105 -2.74 -7.37 -7.68
C ILE A 105 -1.46 -6.89 -7.01
N ARG A 106 -0.33 -7.23 -7.63
CA ARG A 106 1.01 -6.77 -7.27
C ARG A 106 1.65 -6.10 -8.48
N VAL A 107 1.99 -4.82 -8.34
CA VAL A 107 2.68 -4.05 -9.38
C VAL A 107 4.05 -3.63 -8.87
N GLU A 108 5.08 -3.92 -9.64
CA GLU A 108 6.48 -3.63 -9.32
C GLU A 108 7.05 -2.54 -10.23
N TYR A 109 7.77 -1.60 -9.62
CA TYR A 109 8.54 -0.57 -10.31
C TYR A 109 9.99 -0.62 -9.82
N ARG A 110 10.91 -0.15 -10.66
CA ARG A 110 12.34 -0.03 -10.32
C ARG A 110 12.86 1.35 -10.67
N GLY A 111 13.77 1.82 -9.83
CA GLY A 111 14.52 3.04 -10.00
C GLY A 111 15.94 2.85 -9.49
N GLU A 112 16.72 3.90 -9.60
CA GLU A 112 18.11 3.91 -9.14
C GLU A 112 18.42 5.20 -8.40
N THR A 113 19.29 5.12 -7.39
CA THR A 113 19.89 6.26 -6.69
C THR A 113 21.41 6.14 -6.71
N SER A 114 22.08 7.29 -6.81
CA SER A 114 23.53 7.37 -6.61
C SER A 114 23.92 7.49 -5.14
N ASP A 115 22.96 7.79 -4.26
CA ASP A 115 23.21 8.05 -2.85
C ASP A 115 23.53 6.76 -2.12
N ARG A 116 24.68 6.75 -1.43
CA ARG A 116 25.16 5.60 -0.64
C ARG A 116 24.86 5.76 0.85
N SER A 117 24.56 6.97 1.28
CA SER A 117 24.15 7.27 2.66
C SER A 117 22.83 8.02 2.59
N ILE A 118 21.75 7.40 3.01
CA ILE A 118 20.40 7.92 2.86
C ILE A 118 19.92 8.40 4.23
N GLY A 119 19.66 9.71 4.34
CA GLY A 119 19.19 10.34 5.57
C GLY A 119 17.66 10.43 5.64
N ALA A 120 17.00 10.69 4.50
CA ALA A 120 15.57 10.91 4.44
C ALA A 120 14.96 10.36 3.15
N VAL A 121 13.75 9.81 3.27
CA VAL A 121 12.95 9.36 2.13
C VAL A 121 11.58 10.02 2.24
N THR A 122 11.21 10.80 1.21
CA THR A 122 9.90 11.44 1.12
C THR A 122 9.05 10.71 0.10
N ILE A 123 7.82 10.41 0.48
CA ILE A 123 6.84 9.73 -0.36
C ILE A 123 5.61 10.62 -0.48
N ASP A 124 5.04 10.70 -1.68
CA ASP A 124 3.77 11.30 -1.97
C ASP A 124 2.96 10.35 -2.85
N LEU A 125 1.73 10.05 -2.44
CA LEU A 125 0.83 9.18 -3.18
C LEU A 125 -0.63 9.46 -2.84
N ASP A 126 -1.48 9.30 -3.85
CA ASP A 126 -2.93 9.24 -3.74
C ASP A 126 -3.44 8.42 -4.93
N PHE A 127 -3.54 7.09 -4.75
CA PHE A 127 -3.77 6.19 -5.88
C PHE A 127 -5.19 6.22 -6.41
N PHE A 128 -6.20 6.31 -5.56
CA PHE A 128 -7.60 6.16 -5.96
C PHE A 128 -8.48 7.28 -5.38
N PRO A 129 -8.19 8.56 -5.70
CA PRO A 129 -8.91 9.68 -5.12
C PRO A 129 -10.40 9.62 -5.48
N GLY A 130 -11.26 9.75 -4.47
CA GLY A 130 -12.72 9.77 -4.65
C GLY A 130 -13.36 8.42 -4.92
N VAL A 131 -12.61 7.31 -4.84
CA VAL A 131 -13.16 5.95 -5.00
C VAL A 131 -13.60 5.37 -3.65
N HIS A 132 -12.72 5.47 -2.65
CA HIS A 132 -12.97 4.98 -1.30
C HIS A 132 -12.56 6.05 -0.28
N ASP A 133 -13.51 6.54 0.53
CA ASP A 133 -13.24 7.59 1.52
C ASP A 133 -12.43 7.06 2.73
N ASP A 134 -12.46 5.75 2.95
CA ASP A 134 -11.80 5.05 4.05
C ASP A 134 -10.51 4.33 3.63
N GLN A 135 -10.01 4.60 2.43
CA GLN A 135 -8.81 3.94 1.93
C GLN A 135 -7.58 4.29 2.76
N GLU A 136 -6.83 3.26 3.14
CA GLU A 136 -5.53 3.40 3.77
C GLU A 136 -4.45 2.74 2.91
N GLN A 137 -3.39 3.50 2.62
CA GLN A 137 -2.20 2.97 1.96
C GLN A 137 -1.05 2.97 2.95
N GLN A 138 -0.68 1.80 3.46
CA GLN A 138 0.51 1.64 4.26
C GLN A 138 1.74 1.62 3.35
N VAL A 139 2.77 2.39 3.70
CA VAL A 139 4.05 2.39 3.01
C VAL A 139 5.16 1.99 3.98
N ASN A 140 5.86 0.93 3.65
CA ASN A 140 7.04 0.46 4.36
C ASN A 140 8.30 0.80 3.56
N VAL A 141 9.13 1.69 4.09
CA VAL A 141 10.45 1.99 3.51
C VAL A 141 11.50 1.16 4.24
N ARG A 142 12.31 0.43 3.47
CA ARG A 142 13.33 -0.48 3.97
C ARG A 142 14.70 -0.11 3.45
N ILE A 143 15.64 0.10 4.36
CA ILE A 143 17.05 0.40 4.05
C ILE A 143 17.91 -0.35 5.06
N ASN A 144 18.88 -1.14 4.62
CA ASN A 144 19.83 -1.86 5.48
C ASN A 144 19.15 -2.64 6.63
N GLY A 145 18.01 -3.30 6.34
CA GLY A 145 17.26 -4.08 7.34
C GLY A 145 16.39 -3.23 8.29
N VAL A 146 16.48 -1.90 8.24
CA VAL A 146 15.63 -1.00 9.01
C VAL A 146 14.36 -0.71 8.22
N THR A 147 13.19 -0.84 8.86
CA THR A 147 11.89 -0.49 8.26
C THR A 147 11.31 0.75 8.96
N ARG A 148 10.84 1.69 8.17
CA ARG A 148 10.03 2.84 8.60
C ARG A 148 8.68 2.77 7.90
N THR A 149 7.60 3.05 8.62
CA THR A 149 6.24 2.94 8.10
C THR A 149 5.53 4.28 8.20
N VAL A 150 4.83 4.64 7.14
CA VAL A 150 3.87 5.73 7.08
C VAL A 150 2.54 5.24 6.52
N VAL A 151 1.45 5.94 6.81
CA VAL A 151 0.12 5.61 6.31
C VAL A 151 -0.47 6.84 5.63
N PHE A 152 -0.94 6.64 4.42
CA PHE A 152 -1.65 7.64 3.64
C PHE A 152 -3.14 7.36 3.64
N ARG A 153 -3.92 8.42 3.71
CA ARG A 153 -5.38 8.44 3.51
C ARG A 153 -5.70 9.42 2.40
N PRO A 154 -6.92 9.41 1.86
CA PRO A 154 -7.32 10.38 0.85
C PRO A 154 -7.00 11.81 1.28
N GLY A 155 -6.30 12.56 0.42
CA GLY A 155 -5.86 13.93 0.70
C GLY A 155 -4.67 14.08 1.65
N SER A 156 -3.98 13.00 2.03
CA SER A 156 -2.72 13.10 2.79
C SER A 156 -1.67 13.89 2.02
N ALA A 157 -0.95 14.76 2.71
CA ALA A 157 0.24 15.40 2.16
C ALA A 157 1.42 14.40 2.10
N ALA A 158 2.46 14.76 1.33
CA ALA A 158 3.72 14.02 1.30
C ALA A 158 4.28 13.80 2.70
N GLN A 159 4.84 12.61 2.97
CA GLN A 159 5.38 12.21 4.26
C GLN A 159 6.85 11.82 4.13
N THR A 160 7.64 12.20 5.11
CA THR A 160 9.08 11.92 5.15
C THR A 160 9.39 10.97 6.32
N VAL A 161 10.17 9.94 6.03
CA VAL A 161 10.80 9.08 7.04
C VAL A 161 12.30 9.31 7.06
N THR A 162 12.91 9.26 8.25
CA THR A 162 14.34 9.48 8.44
C THR A 162 15.04 8.19 8.82
N PHE A 163 16.26 8.05 8.32
CA PHE A 163 17.17 6.96 8.67
C PHE A 163 18.41 7.59 9.33
N ALA A 164 18.89 7.00 10.43
CA ALA A 164 20.15 7.43 10.99
C ALA A 164 21.25 7.11 9.97
N ALA A 165 22.08 8.09 9.64
CA ALA A 165 23.34 7.79 8.96
C ALA A 165 24.12 6.83 9.86
N ASP A 166 24.56 5.69 9.31
CA ASP A 166 25.41 4.78 10.04
C ASP A 166 26.62 5.57 10.54
N ALA A 167 26.74 5.71 11.86
CA ALA A 167 27.93 6.32 12.46
C ALA A 167 29.10 5.38 12.14
N THR A 168 29.90 5.77 11.17
CA THR A 168 31.14 5.10 10.77
C THR A 168 32.19 5.25 11.87
#